data_6e97c14528512308a4e6338c1c750774
#
_entry.id   6e97c14528512308a4e6338c1c750774
#
_cell.length_a   1.000
_cell.length_b   1.000
_cell.length_c   1.000
_cell.angle_alpha   90.00
_cell.angle_beta   90.00
_cell.angle_gamma   90.00
#
_symmetry.space_group_name_H-M   'P 1'
#
loop_
_entity.id
_entity.type
_entity.pdbx_description
1 polymer ?
#
loop_
_entity_poly.entity_id
_entity_poly.type
_entity_poly.pdbx_seq_one_letter_code
_entity_poly.pdbx_strand_id
1 'polypeptide(L)'
;MSAPKITEQEKQVLRNNAKTELERLEACLADQRTVQLLDEFKNKFNICESVYKVILAEHQKRKGKPDTAYLKVYMTQVPHALNFAGYTFERTLLNELFGASSQKGKTVKKLRDETTHGINEKAVKEIVTRKDELFGYMDEFLAGIRSFESNAA
;
A
#
# COMPACT_ATOMS: atom_id res chain seq x y z
N MET A 1 -12.29 -3.00 36.32
CA MET A 1 -13.43 -2.18 35.88
C MET A 1 -14.31 -3.01 34.93
N SER A 2 -15.57 -3.09 35.22
CA SER A 2 -16.51 -3.76 34.33
C SER A 2 -16.78 -2.91 33.09
N ALA A 3 -17.05 -3.55 31.96
CA ALA A 3 -17.46 -2.85 30.74
C ALA A 3 -18.73 -2.03 31.00
N PRO A 4 -18.89 -0.87 30.35
CA PRO A 4 -20.12 -0.12 30.48
C PRO A 4 -21.33 -0.95 30.07
N LYS A 5 -22.36 -0.90 30.88
CA LYS A 5 -23.62 -1.61 30.58
C LYS A 5 -24.42 -0.79 29.59
N ILE A 6 -24.97 -1.48 28.59
CA ILE A 6 -25.87 -0.88 27.63
C ILE A 6 -27.26 -1.49 27.79
N THR A 7 -28.27 -0.71 27.48
CA THR A 7 -29.68 -1.16 27.57
C THR A 7 -29.99 -2.15 26.43
N GLU A 8 -31.08 -2.91 26.58
CA GLU A 8 -31.52 -3.80 25.50
C GLU A 8 -31.84 -3.03 24.22
N GLN A 9 -32.37 -1.83 24.36
CA GLN A 9 -32.67 -0.96 23.24
C GLN A 9 -31.40 -0.53 22.51
N GLU A 10 -30.37 -0.14 23.25
CA GLU A 10 -29.06 0.21 22.70
C GLU A 10 -28.39 -1.01 22.01
N LYS A 11 -28.52 -2.21 22.60
CA LYS A 11 -28.03 -3.42 21.99
C LYS A 11 -28.71 -3.69 20.64
N GLN A 12 -30.02 -3.45 20.58
CA GLN A 12 -30.77 -3.65 19.33
C GLN A 12 -30.28 -2.70 18.22
N VAL A 13 -30.06 -1.43 18.56
CA VAL A 13 -29.51 -0.45 17.62
C VAL A 13 -28.13 -0.88 17.14
N LEU A 14 -27.28 -1.30 18.07
CA LEU A 14 -25.92 -1.76 17.73
C LEU A 14 -25.96 -2.97 16.81
N ARG A 15 -26.81 -3.95 17.07
CA ARG A 15 -26.96 -5.13 16.22
C ARG A 15 -27.47 -4.76 14.83
N ASN A 16 -28.39 -3.83 14.73
CA ASN A 16 -28.92 -3.36 13.46
C ASN A 16 -27.82 -2.65 12.65
N ASN A 17 -27.02 -1.82 13.32
CA ASN A 17 -25.91 -1.12 12.68
C ASN A 17 -24.84 -2.12 12.18
N ALA A 18 -24.52 -3.15 12.97
CA ALA A 18 -23.59 -4.18 12.57
C ALA A 18 -24.09 -4.96 11.36
N LYS A 19 -25.37 -5.29 11.33
CA LYS A 19 -26.00 -6.00 10.20
C LYS A 19 -25.96 -5.15 8.93
N THR A 20 -26.29 -3.86 9.05
CA THR A 20 -26.26 -2.93 7.92
C THR A 20 -24.85 -2.81 7.37
N GLU A 21 -23.85 -2.71 8.24
CA GLU A 21 -22.44 -2.65 7.82
C GLU A 21 -22.02 -3.94 7.12
N LEU A 22 -22.42 -5.10 7.66
CA LEU A 22 -22.13 -6.38 7.02
C LEU A 22 -22.68 -6.44 5.60
N GLU A 23 -23.93 -6.06 5.42
CA GLU A 23 -24.59 -6.08 4.10
C GLU A 23 -23.90 -5.12 3.13
N ARG A 24 -23.50 -3.95 3.60
CA ARG A 24 -22.80 -2.96 2.80
C ARG A 24 -21.44 -3.48 2.34
N LEU A 25 -20.68 -4.12 3.23
CA LEU A 25 -19.36 -4.65 2.91
C LEU A 25 -19.46 -5.85 1.96
N GLU A 26 -20.44 -6.71 2.17
CA GLU A 26 -20.69 -7.82 1.26
C GLU A 26 -21.02 -7.32 -0.15
N ALA A 27 -21.85 -6.28 -0.25
CA ALA A 27 -22.16 -5.66 -1.54
C ALA A 27 -20.93 -5.04 -2.20
N CYS A 28 -20.06 -4.40 -1.41
CA CYS A 28 -18.83 -3.81 -1.92
C CYS A 28 -17.91 -4.85 -2.55
N LEU A 29 -17.85 -6.06 -1.99
CA LEU A 29 -16.99 -7.15 -2.47
C LEU A 29 -17.73 -8.19 -3.32
N ALA A 30 -18.99 -7.94 -3.68
CA ALA A 30 -19.78 -8.89 -4.50
C ALA A 30 -19.26 -8.97 -5.94
N ASP A 31 -18.63 -7.91 -6.45
CA ASP A 31 -18.07 -7.91 -7.79
C ASP A 31 -16.71 -8.61 -7.78
N GLN A 32 -16.64 -9.76 -8.42
CA GLN A 32 -15.42 -10.55 -8.52
C GLN A 32 -14.27 -9.81 -9.20
N ARG A 33 -14.60 -8.92 -10.14
CA ARG A 33 -13.58 -8.10 -10.81
C ARG A 33 -12.91 -7.14 -9.82
N THR A 34 -13.70 -6.58 -8.90
CA THR A 34 -13.18 -5.70 -7.86
C THR A 34 -12.27 -6.48 -6.92
N VAL A 35 -12.67 -7.66 -6.47
CA VAL A 35 -11.86 -8.51 -5.59
C VAL A 35 -10.54 -8.87 -6.27
N GLN A 36 -10.60 -9.28 -7.53
CA GLN A 36 -9.42 -9.63 -8.31
C GLN A 36 -8.49 -8.42 -8.48
N LEU A 37 -9.05 -7.26 -8.76
CA LEU A 37 -8.28 -6.02 -8.90
C LEU A 37 -7.57 -5.66 -7.60
N LEU A 38 -8.24 -5.80 -6.46
CA LEU A 38 -7.62 -5.53 -5.15
C LEU A 38 -6.47 -6.48 -4.86
N ASP A 39 -6.64 -7.76 -5.17
CA ASP A 39 -5.58 -8.75 -4.99
C ASP A 39 -4.37 -8.44 -5.88
N GLU A 40 -4.60 -8.13 -7.13
CA GLU A 40 -3.54 -7.75 -8.06
C GLU A 40 -2.83 -6.49 -7.61
N PHE A 41 -3.58 -5.49 -7.14
CA PHE A 41 -3.02 -4.23 -6.64
C PHE A 41 -2.11 -4.48 -5.44
N LYS A 42 -2.59 -5.21 -4.43
CA LYS A 42 -1.81 -5.51 -3.24
C LYS A 42 -0.57 -6.34 -3.56
N ASN A 43 -0.72 -7.35 -4.39
CA ASN A 43 0.40 -8.23 -4.77
C ASN A 43 1.47 -7.46 -5.53
N LYS A 44 1.07 -6.62 -6.48
CA LYS A 44 2.01 -5.82 -7.27
C LYS A 44 2.77 -4.83 -6.39
N PHE A 45 2.08 -4.15 -5.47
CA PHE A 45 2.77 -3.25 -4.54
C PHE A 45 3.71 -4.01 -3.62
N ASN A 46 3.31 -5.17 -3.15
CA ASN A 46 4.16 -5.99 -2.30
C ASN A 46 5.45 -6.40 -3.02
N ILE A 47 5.38 -6.63 -4.33
CA ILE A 47 6.57 -6.88 -5.15
C ILE A 47 7.45 -5.63 -5.17
N CYS A 48 6.88 -4.46 -5.43
CA CYS A 48 7.63 -3.20 -5.44
C CYS A 48 8.32 -2.96 -4.10
N GLU A 49 7.60 -3.14 -3.01
CA GLU A 49 8.12 -2.94 -1.66
C GLU A 49 9.23 -3.93 -1.33
N SER A 50 9.06 -5.19 -1.70
CA SER A 50 10.06 -6.24 -1.45
C SER A 50 11.34 -5.98 -2.23
N VAL A 51 11.24 -5.55 -3.48
CA VAL A 51 12.40 -5.18 -4.28
C VAL A 51 13.14 -4.00 -3.66
N TYR A 52 12.40 -2.97 -3.25
CA TYR A 52 13.01 -1.82 -2.58
C TYR A 52 13.70 -2.23 -1.27
N LYS A 53 13.09 -3.11 -0.49
CA LYS A 53 13.64 -3.53 0.80
C LYS A 53 14.95 -4.30 0.67
N VAL A 54 15.19 -5.00 -0.43
CA VAL A 54 16.48 -5.62 -0.70
C VAL A 54 17.58 -4.55 -0.78
N ILE A 55 17.28 -3.46 -1.48
CA ILE A 55 18.21 -2.33 -1.62
C ILE A 55 18.40 -1.61 -0.29
N LEU A 56 17.31 -1.36 0.41
CA LEU A 56 17.32 -0.66 1.71
C LEU A 56 18.14 -1.44 2.74
N ALA A 57 17.99 -2.75 2.79
CA ALA A 57 18.73 -3.60 3.73
C ALA A 57 20.23 -3.45 3.55
N GLU A 58 20.73 -3.52 2.31
CA GLU A 58 22.14 -3.35 2.02
C GLU A 58 22.63 -1.93 2.31
N HIS A 59 21.81 -0.93 1.98
CA HIS A 59 22.14 0.47 2.25
C HIS A 59 22.29 0.72 3.76
N GLN A 60 21.39 0.18 4.57
CA GLN A 60 21.48 0.33 6.03
C GLN A 60 22.65 -0.43 6.62
N LYS A 61 22.91 -1.62 6.11
CA LYS A 61 24.08 -2.42 6.52
C LYS A 61 25.38 -1.66 6.29
N ARG A 62 25.52 -1.00 5.14
CA ARG A 62 26.69 -0.20 4.80
C ARG A 62 26.84 1.04 5.68
N LYS A 63 25.76 1.53 6.25
CA LYS A 63 25.79 2.63 7.21
C LYS A 63 26.10 2.18 8.63
N GLY A 64 26.40 0.89 8.84
CA GLY A 64 26.71 0.34 10.16
C GLY A 64 25.51 0.18 11.08
N LYS A 65 24.31 0.23 10.54
CA LYS A 65 23.12 -0.01 11.35
C LYS A 65 22.94 -1.50 11.58
N PRO A 66 22.48 -1.89 12.79
CA PRO A 66 22.29 -3.30 13.08
C PRO A 66 21.26 -3.92 12.14
N ASP A 67 21.44 -5.20 11.86
CA ASP A 67 20.49 -5.96 11.08
C ASP A 67 19.13 -5.88 11.77
N THR A 68 18.14 -5.37 11.06
CA THR A 68 16.80 -5.30 11.56
C THR A 68 15.96 -6.29 10.77
N ALA A 69 15.43 -7.28 11.46
CA ALA A 69 14.48 -8.22 10.88
C ALA A 69 13.23 -7.48 10.37
N TYR A 70 13.10 -6.20 10.68
CA TYR A 70 11.94 -5.40 10.36
C TYR A 70 12.35 -4.09 9.73
N LEU A 71 12.25 -4.02 8.41
CA LEU A 71 12.55 -2.80 7.67
C LEU A 71 11.26 -2.02 7.42
N LYS A 72 11.29 -0.73 7.78
CA LYS A 72 10.20 0.19 7.50
C LYS A 72 10.55 1.06 6.31
N VAL A 73 9.57 1.34 5.47
CA VAL A 73 9.73 2.21 4.31
C VAL A 73 9.39 3.64 4.70
N TYR A 74 10.40 4.50 4.69
CA TYR A 74 10.22 5.94 4.91
C TYR A 74 10.57 6.68 3.63
N MET A 75 9.65 7.50 3.14
CA MET A 75 9.86 8.25 1.89
C MET A 75 11.14 9.08 1.92
N THR A 76 11.52 9.61 3.08
CA THR A 76 12.75 10.38 3.24
C THR A 76 14.00 9.60 2.88
N GLN A 77 13.98 8.28 3.00
CA GLN A 77 15.12 7.40 2.72
C GLN A 77 15.08 6.81 1.30
N VAL A 78 13.89 6.77 0.68
CA VAL A 78 13.71 6.05 -0.58
C VAL A 78 14.64 6.56 -1.69
N PRO A 79 14.71 7.87 -2.00
CA PRO A 79 15.61 8.32 -3.06
C PRO A 79 17.07 8.02 -2.75
N HIS A 80 17.49 8.17 -1.51
CA HIS A 80 18.88 7.94 -1.11
C HIS A 80 19.29 6.47 -1.27
N ALA A 81 18.43 5.56 -0.83
CA ALA A 81 18.70 4.13 -0.96
C ALA A 81 18.76 3.70 -2.42
N LEU A 82 17.84 4.19 -3.24
CA LEU A 82 17.83 3.86 -4.67
C LEU A 82 19.05 4.44 -5.39
N ASN A 83 19.43 5.68 -5.09
CA ASN A 83 20.64 6.30 -5.65
C ASN A 83 21.90 5.56 -5.25
N PHE A 84 21.95 5.07 -4.01
CA PHE A 84 23.06 4.24 -3.54
C PHE A 84 23.26 3.01 -4.43
N ALA A 85 22.18 2.40 -4.89
CA ALA A 85 22.22 1.23 -5.78
C ALA A 85 22.37 1.60 -7.26
N GLY A 86 22.45 2.89 -7.57
CA GLY A 86 22.63 3.37 -8.95
C GLY A 86 21.35 3.66 -9.70
N TYR A 87 20.19 3.52 -9.07
CA TYR A 87 18.91 3.84 -9.69
C TYR A 87 18.59 5.31 -9.55
N THR A 88 18.04 5.90 -10.60
CA THR A 88 17.54 7.28 -10.59
C THR A 88 16.09 7.28 -11.05
N PHE A 89 15.19 7.49 -10.12
CA PHE A 89 13.76 7.59 -10.39
C PHE A 89 13.27 9.02 -10.14
N GLU A 90 12.23 9.40 -10.87
CA GLU A 90 11.52 10.65 -10.62
C GLU A 90 11.01 10.68 -9.19
N ARG A 91 11.26 11.79 -8.48
CA ARG A 91 10.83 11.90 -7.08
C ARG A 91 9.31 11.85 -6.93
N THR A 92 8.60 12.39 -7.92
CA THR A 92 7.14 12.33 -7.95
C THR A 92 6.65 10.90 -7.99
N LEU A 93 7.27 10.07 -8.85
CA LEU A 93 6.92 8.63 -8.93
C LEU A 93 7.14 7.95 -7.58
N LEU A 94 8.29 8.17 -6.96
CA LEU A 94 8.61 7.54 -5.69
C LEU A 94 7.64 7.98 -4.58
N ASN A 95 7.24 9.25 -4.58
CA ASN A 95 6.27 9.74 -3.61
C ASN A 95 4.89 9.12 -3.82
N GLU A 96 4.44 8.96 -5.08
CA GLU A 96 3.16 8.32 -5.37
C GLU A 96 3.13 6.85 -4.96
N LEU A 97 4.28 6.19 -4.98
CA LEU A 97 4.39 4.79 -4.56
C LEU A 97 4.53 4.63 -3.05
N PHE A 98 5.49 5.34 -2.45
CA PHE A 98 5.94 5.09 -1.08
C PHE A 98 5.67 6.23 -0.11
N GLY A 99 5.18 7.36 -0.58
CA GLY A 99 4.91 8.51 0.27
C GLY A 99 3.69 8.32 1.16
N ALA A 100 3.52 9.24 2.10
CA ALA A 100 2.38 9.22 3.02
C ALA A 100 1.16 9.90 2.40
N SER A 101 1.35 10.91 1.57
CA SER A 101 0.26 11.69 0.97
C SER A 101 0.68 12.26 -0.38
N SER A 102 -0.32 12.57 -1.20
CA SER A 102 -0.14 13.15 -2.52
C SER A 102 -1.25 14.16 -2.80
N GLN A 103 -0.99 15.12 -3.67
CA GLN A 103 -2.02 16.07 -4.13
C GLN A 103 -3.05 15.42 -5.05
N LYS A 104 -2.70 14.28 -5.64
CA LYS A 104 -3.59 13.54 -6.56
C LYS A 104 -4.56 12.60 -5.83
N GLY A 105 -4.39 12.43 -4.53
CA GLY A 105 -5.15 11.49 -3.73
C GLY A 105 -4.22 10.70 -2.83
N LYS A 106 -4.66 9.54 -2.38
CA LYS A 106 -3.83 8.69 -1.52
C LYS A 106 -2.76 7.99 -2.36
N THR A 107 -1.59 7.78 -1.77
CA THR A 107 -0.49 7.07 -2.43
C THR A 107 -0.80 5.57 -2.52
N VAL A 108 -0.06 4.86 -3.37
CA VAL A 108 -0.20 3.41 -3.50
C VAL A 108 0.00 2.71 -2.16
N LYS A 109 1.06 3.10 -1.44
CA LYS A 109 1.36 2.52 -0.12
C LYS A 109 0.21 2.75 0.86
N LYS A 110 -0.34 3.96 0.89
CA LYS A 110 -1.44 4.30 1.80
C LYS A 110 -2.69 3.48 1.48
N LEU A 111 -3.03 3.36 0.21
CA LEU A 111 -4.19 2.57 -0.22
C LEU A 111 -4.00 1.08 0.09
N ARG A 112 -2.80 0.54 -0.13
CA ARG A 112 -2.50 -0.85 0.22
C ARG A 112 -2.68 -1.05 1.73
N ASP A 113 -2.16 -0.15 2.55
CA ASP A 113 -2.26 -0.26 4.01
C ASP A 113 -3.72 -0.20 4.47
N GLU A 114 -4.52 0.67 3.89
CA GLU A 114 -5.94 0.81 4.23
C GLU A 114 -6.78 -0.42 3.83
N THR A 115 -6.33 -1.20 2.86
CA THR A 115 -7.03 -2.41 2.43
C THR A 115 -6.49 -3.68 3.09
N THR A 116 -5.41 -3.58 3.86
CA THR A 116 -4.78 -4.72 4.53
C THR A 116 -5.44 -5.03 5.88
N HIS A 117 -5.83 -4.01 6.63
CA HIS A 117 -6.35 -4.15 7.99
C HIS A 117 -7.87 -4.23 8.07
N GLY A 118 -8.53 -4.52 6.98
CA GLY A 118 -9.98 -4.61 6.91
C GLY A 118 -10.48 -4.06 5.58
N ILE A 119 -11.79 -4.05 5.43
CA ILE A 119 -12.42 -3.54 4.21
C ILE A 119 -12.71 -2.07 4.39
N ASN A 120 -12.00 -1.23 3.65
CA ASN A 120 -12.22 0.22 3.60
C ASN A 120 -12.86 0.54 2.26
N GLU A 121 -14.15 0.79 2.27
CA GLU A 121 -14.92 1.04 1.05
C GLU A 121 -14.41 2.24 0.26
N LYS A 122 -14.00 3.30 0.95
CA LYS A 122 -13.45 4.50 0.29
C LYS A 122 -12.14 4.18 -0.43
N ALA A 123 -11.27 3.40 0.20
CA ALA A 123 -10.01 2.97 -0.41
C ALA A 123 -10.28 2.08 -1.63
N VAL A 124 -11.22 1.16 -1.52
CA VAL A 124 -11.60 0.29 -2.64
C VAL A 124 -12.08 1.12 -3.83
N LYS A 125 -12.97 2.09 -3.59
CA LYS A 125 -13.48 2.97 -4.65
C LYS A 125 -12.36 3.78 -5.29
N GLU A 126 -11.43 4.29 -4.51
CA GLU A 126 -10.30 5.05 -5.03
C GLU A 126 -9.40 4.18 -5.91
N ILE A 127 -9.11 2.96 -5.47
CA ILE A 127 -8.30 2.02 -6.26
C ILE A 127 -8.99 1.70 -7.59
N VAL A 128 -10.29 1.42 -7.58
CA VAL A 128 -11.05 1.14 -8.80
C VAL A 128 -11.03 2.34 -9.74
N THR A 129 -11.28 3.53 -9.21
CA THR A 129 -11.33 4.76 -10.02
C THR A 129 -9.97 5.12 -10.62
N ARG A 130 -8.90 4.93 -9.84
CA ARG A 130 -7.55 5.33 -10.24
C ARG A 130 -6.68 4.15 -10.69
N LYS A 131 -7.27 3.02 -11.01
CA LYS A 131 -6.51 1.78 -11.29
C LYS A 131 -5.40 1.97 -12.32
N ASP A 132 -5.68 2.60 -13.45
CA ASP A 132 -4.68 2.77 -14.51
C ASP A 132 -3.51 3.62 -14.04
N GLU A 133 -3.79 4.70 -13.31
CA GLU A 133 -2.78 5.56 -12.73
C GLU A 133 -1.92 4.81 -11.71
N LEU A 134 -2.58 4.12 -10.76
CA LEU A 134 -1.88 3.43 -9.69
C LEU A 134 -1.04 2.27 -10.20
N PHE A 135 -1.57 1.46 -11.09
CA PHE A 135 -0.82 0.38 -11.72
C PHE A 135 0.32 0.93 -12.58
N GLY A 136 0.09 2.06 -13.25
CA GLY A 136 1.11 2.74 -14.04
C GLY A 136 2.33 3.11 -13.21
N TYR A 137 2.14 3.63 -12.00
CA TYR A 137 3.26 3.94 -11.11
C TYR A 137 4.07 2.69 -10.74
N MET A 138 3.38 1.61 -10.41
CA MET A 138 4.04 0.35 -10.05
C MET A 138 4.79 -0.24 -11.23
N ASP A 139 4.17 -0.25 -12.41
CA ASP A 139 4.77 -0.76 -13.62
C ASP A 139 6.00 0.04 -14.03
N GLU A 140 5.96 1.37 -13.90
CA GLU A 140 7.08 2.25 -14.21
C GLU A 140 8.28 1.97 -13.28
N PHE A 141 8.01 1.79 -11.98
CA PHE A 141 9.05 1.45 -11.02
C PHE A 141 9.70 0.11 -11.37
N LEU A 142 8.90 -0.90 -11.61
CA LEU A 142 9.41 -2.25 -11.93
C LEU A 142 10.16 -2.26 -13.28
N ALA A 143 9.70 -1.50 -14.25
CA ALA A 143 10.37 -1.36 -15.52
C ALA A 143 11.75 -0.71 -15.34
N GLY A 144 11.85 0.30 -14.47
CA GLY A 144 13.11 0.94 -14.14
C GLY A 144 14.11 -0.02 -13.51
N ILE A 145 13.64 -0.89 -12.62
CA ILE A 145 14.50 -1.92 -12.02
C ILE A 145 15.01 -2.89 -13.09
N ARG A 146 14.12 -3.34 -13.98
CA ARG A 146 14.51 -4.31 -15.04
C ARG A 146 15.45 -3.72 -16.06
N SER A 147 15.23 -2.48 -16.49
CA SER A 147 16.05 -1.87 -17.54
C SER A 147 17.45 -1.52 -17.06
N PHE A 148 17.65 -1.23 -15.77
CA PHE A 148 18.99 -1.01 -15.24
C PHE A 148 19.86 -2.27 -15.41
N GLU A 149 19.30 -3.42 -15.13
CA GLU A 149 19.99 -4.70 -15.25
C GLU A 149 20.44 -4.95 -16.67
N SER A 150 19.58 -4.67 -17.66
CA SER A 150 19.90 -4.83 -19.07
C SER A 150 21.03 -3.92 -19.51
N ASN A 151 21.16 -2.74 -18.94
CA ASN A 151 22.19 -1.76 -19.28
C ASN A 151 23.53 -2.04 -18.61
N ALA A 152 23.55 -2.86 -17.56
CA ALA A 152 24.75 -3.20 -16.80
C ALA A 152 25.59 -4.31 -17.45
N ALA A 153 25.07 -4.95 -18.48
CA ALA A 153 25.73 -6.09 -19.14
C ALA A 153 26.94 -5.66 -19.97
#